data_e335e5a685da44152d5c90ea4ac60da6
#
_entry.id   e335e5a685da44152d5c90ea4ac60da6
#
_cell.length_a   1.000
_cell.length_b   1.000
_cell.length_c   1.000
_cell.angle_alpha   90.00
_cell.angle_beta   90.00
_cell.angle_gamma   90.00
#
_symmetry.space_group_name_H-M   'P 1'
#
loop_
_entity.id
_entity.type
_entity.pdbx_description
1 polymer ?
#
loop_
_entity_poly.entity_id
_entity_poly.type
_entity_poly.pdbx_seq_one_letter_code
_entity_poly.pdbx_strand_id
1 'polypeptide(L)'
;MNLRPRLHDLYIGRVVLATVLLTWAVLLGFDLMMAVSGQLGDLGKGSYDFPTALAVVAYSAPRRAYTIFPYAAVIGSLMGLGQLAATSELTALRALGLSRRRLSASVAAALVILTALMVVNGETLAPWAQLQADQLKLAAKTNNVAMARYQGLWAREGDTFLNAVDGEERVIDGRRTLELRDVRRIVFSFAPGRASEERLAEDRWESQL
;
A
#
# COMPACT_ATOMS: atom_id res chain seq x y z
N MET A 1 1.55 -17.85 -37.88
CA MET A 1 0.62 -16.76 -37.51
C MET A 1 1.41 -15.46 -37.51
N ASN A 2 1.25 -14.59 -38.53
CA ASN A 2 2.03 -13.36 -38.64
C ASN A 2 1.58 -12.38 -37.57
N LEU A 3 2.38 -12.23 -36.48
CA LEU A 3 2.16 -11.34 -35.35
C LEU A 3 2.56 -9.88 -35.63
N ARG A 4 2.72 -9.49 -36.91
CA ARG A 4 3.00 -8.10 -37.24
C ARG A 4 1.76 -7.24 -36.91
N PRO A 5 1.89 -6.23 -36.01
CA PRO A 5 0.80 -5.34 -35.69
C PRO A 5 0.38 -4.59 -36.96
N ARG A 6 -0.90 -4.68 -37.31
CA ARG A 6 -1.46 -3.88 -38.38
C ARG A 6 -1.98 -2.56 -37.80
N LEU A 7 -2.16 -1.55 -38.63
CA LEU A 7 -2.60 -0.21 -38.20
C LEU A 7 -3.86 -0.24 -37.32
N HIS A 8 -4.81 -1.13 -37.62
CA HIS A 8 -6.02 -1.28 -36.81
C HIS A 8 -5.77 -1.89 -35.41
N ASP A 9 -4.77 -2.77 -35.26
CA ASP A 9 -4.41 -3.33 -33.95
C ASP A 9 -3.83 -2.23 -33.05
N LEU A 10 -2.98 -1.35 -33.62
CA LEU A 10 -2.42 -0.21 -32.93
C LEU A 10 -3.50 0.83 -32.56
N TYR A 11 -4.47 1.05 -33.46
CA TYR A 11 -5.57 1.97 -33.20
C TYR A 11 -6.42 1.50 -32.01
N ILE A 12 -6.89 0.24 -32.04
CA ILE A 12 -7.67 -0.35 -30.96
C ILE A 12 -6.87 -0.32 -29.64
N GLY A 13 -5.60 -0.74 -29.71
CA GLY A 13 -4.70 -0.69 -28.54
C GLY A 13 -4.57 0.69 -27.95
N ARG A 14 -4.42 1.73 -28.78
CA ARG A 14 -4.32 3.13 -28.33
C ARG A 14 -5.62 3.63 -27.67
N VAL A 15 -6.78 3.30 -28.22
CA VAL A 15 -8.07 3.68 -27.62
C VAL A 15 -8.24 3.01 -26.25
N VAL A 16 -7.98 1.70 -26.18
CA VAL A 16 -8.05 0.94 -24.91
C VAL A 16 -7.04 1.47 -23.89
N LEU A 17 -5.79 1.71 -24.30
CA LEU A 17 -4.77 2.30 -23.42
C LEU A 17 -5.22 3.66 -22.87
N ALA A 18 -5.74 4.54 -23.72
CA ALA A 18 -6.19 5.87 -23.32
C ALA A 18 -7.34 5.81 -22.31
N THR A 19 -8.35 4.95 -22.56
CA THR A 19 -9.49 4.79 -21.66
C THR A 19 -9.10 4.12 -20.35
N VAL A 20 -8.21 3.12 -20.37
CA VAL A 20 -7.69 2.49 -19.15
C VAL A 20 -6.87 3.46 -18.32
N LEU A 21 -5.96 4.23 -18.93
CA LEU A 21 -5.16 5.23 -18.23
C LEU A 21 -6.03 6.36 -17.66
N LEU A 22 -7.04 6.81 -18.40
CA LEU A 22 -7.99 7.81 -17.92
C LEU A 22 -8.76 7.30 -16.70
N THR A 23 -9.34 6.10 -16.80
CA THR A 23 -10.07 5.46 -15.69
C THR A 23 -9.17 5.26 -14.49
N TRP A 24 -7.94 4.80 -14.72
CA TRP A 24 -6.96 4.60 -13.68
C TRP A 24 -6.58 5.91 -12.97
N ALA A 25 -6.35 6.99 -13.74
CA ALA A 25 -6.03 8.30 -13.17
C ALA A 25 -7.19 8.84 -12.31
N VAL A 26 -8.44 8.69 -12.77
CA VAL A 26 -9.63 9.12 -12.03
C VAL A 26 -9.77 8.31 -10.72
N LEU A 27 -9.70 6.98 -10.78
CA LEU A 27 -9.83 6.12 -9.60
C LEU A 27 -8.70 6.36 -8.60
N LEU A 28 -7.46 6.49 -9.09
CA LEU A 28 -6.30 6.77 -8.25
C LEU A 28 -6.41 8.16 -7.60
N GLY A 29 -6.83 9.16 -8.35
CA GLY A 29 -7.04 10.51 -7.82
C GLY A 29 -8.07 10.53 -6.69
N PHE A 30 -9.18 9.82 -6.88
CA PHE A 30 -10.20 9.67 -5.84
C PHE A 30 -9.67 8.93 -4.60
N ASP A 31 -8.93 7.84 -4.78
CA ASP A 31 -8.32 7.08 -3.67
C ASP A 31 -7.28 7.91 -2.91
N LEU A 32 -6.45 8.68 -3.61
CA LEU A 32 -5.49 9.58 -2.97
C LEU A 32 -6.20 10.69 -2.16
N MET A 33 -7.31 11.21 -2.65
CA MET A 33 -8.13 12.20 -1.93
C MET A 33 -8.69 11.59 -0.63
N MET A 34 -9.22 10.37 -0.70
CA MET A 34 -9.65 9.64 0.50
C MET A 34 -8.49 9.33 1.45
N ALA A 35 -7.31 9.02 0.91
CA ALA A 35 -6.12 8.78 1.71
C ALA A 35 -5.68 10.03 2.48
N VAL A 36 -5.71 11.21 1.86
CA VAL A 36 -5.44 12.50 2.55
C VAL A 36 -6.45 12.72 3.66
N SER A 37 -7.75 12.52 3.37
CA SER A 37 -8.81 12.63 4.37
C SER A 37 -8.56 11.71 5.57
N GLY A 38 -8.12 10.47 5.34
CA GLY A 38 -7.76 9.52 6.41
C GLY A 38 -6.57 9.95 7.28
N GLN A 39 -5.68 10.83 6.79
CA GLN A 39 -4.56 11.36 7.59
C GLN A 39 -4.95 12.57 8.45
N LEU A 40 -6.11 13.21 8.21
CA LEU A 40 -6.53 14.42 8.95
C LEU A 40 -6.70 14.15 10.46
N GLY A 41 -7.12 12.95 10.84
CA GLY A 41 -7.24 12.54 12.25
C GLY A 41 -5.90 12.39 12.99
N ASP A 42 -4.80 12.37 12.27
CA ASP A 42 -3.44 12.27 12.82
C ASP A 42 -2.72 13.63 12.94
N LEU A 43 -3.31 14.70 12.39
CA LEU A 43 -2.75 16.05 12.46
C LEU A 43 -2.65 16.53 13.92
N GLY A 44 -1.52 17.15 14.24
CA GLY A 44 -1.24 17.66 15.58
C GLY A 44 -0.68 16.60 16.56
N LYS A 45 -0.49 15.36 16.14
CA LYS A 45 0.18 14.34 16.95
C LYS A 45 1.70 14.45 16.73
N GLY A 46 2.43 14.88 17.74
CA GLY A 46 3.86 15.18 17.63
C GLY A 46 4.13 16.32 16.65
N SER A 47 5.05 16.12 15.71
CA SER A 47 5.34 17.06 14.62
C SER A 47 4.61 16.71 13.32
N TYR A 48 3.53 15.89 13.38
CA TYR A 48 2.78 15.47 12.19
C TYR A 48 1.85 16.60 11.74
N ASP A 49 2.28 17.33 10.73
CA ASP A 49 1.58 18.44 10.11
C ASP A 49 1.00 18.09 8.73
N PHE A 50 0.26 19.01 8.12
CA PHE A 50 -0.36 18.78 6.81
C PHE A 50 0.63 18.51 5.68
N PRO A 51 1.78 19.21 5.54
CA PRO A 51 2.82 18.85 4.58
C PRO A 51 3.35 17.43 4.74
N THR A 52 3.58 17.00 5.97
CA THR A 52 4.00 15.62 6.28
C THR A 52 2.94 14.60 5.88
N ALA A 53 1.65 14.87 6.17
CA ALA A 53 0.54 14.03 5.75
C ALA A 53 0.48 13.89 4.22
N LEU A 54 0.65 15.00 3.49
CA LEU A 54 0.69 15.00 2.03
C LEU A 54 1.88 14.20 1.48
N ALA A 55 3.06 14.35 2.08
CA ALA A 55 4.25 13.57 1.72
C ALA A 55 4.04 12.06 1.94
N VAL A 56 3.47 11.67 3.08
CA VAL A 56 3.13 10.26 3.37
C VAL A 56 2.17 9.69 2.34
N VAL A 57 1.13 10.46 1.95
CA VAL A 57 0.19 10.03 0.91
C VAL A 57 0.88 9.93 -0.45
N ALA A 58 1.73 10.89 -0.80
CA ALA A 58 2.50 10.87 -2.06
C ALA A 58 3.42 9.64 -2.14
N TYR A 59 4.14 9.31 -1.07
CA TYR A 59 4.95 8.09 -1.00
C TYR A 59 4.12 6.80 -1.01
N SER A 60 2.87 6.82 -0.55
CA SER A 60 1.97 5.66 -0.64
C SER A 60 1.35 5.48 -2.04
N ALA A 61 1.43 6.49 -2.92
CA ALA A 61 0.79 6.48 -4.23
C ALA A 61 1.23 5.32 -5.14
N PRO A 62 2.51 4.91 -5.25
CA PRO A 62 2.91 3.79 -6.10
C PRO A 62 2.23 2.48 -5.74
N ARG A 63 2.08 2.18 -4.45
CA ARG A 63 1.39 0.99 -3.95
C ARG A 63 -0.11 1.05 -4.26
N ARG A 64 -0.75 2.19 -4.05
CA ARG A 64 -2.17 2.42 -4.34
C ARG A 64 -2.45 2.30 -5.85
N ALA A 65 -1.58 2.88 -6.66
CA ALA A 65 -1.60 2.79 -8.12
C ALA A 65 -1.62 1.33 -8.60
N TYR A 66 -0.76 0.49 -8.04
CA TYR A 66 -0.73 -0.94 -8.32
C TYR A 66 -2.03 -1.64 -7.89
N THR A 67 -2.53 -1.35 -6.68
CA THR A 67 -3.73 -2.01 -6.13
C THR A 67 -5.01 -1.69 -6.91
N ILE A 68 -5.13 -0.44 -7.43
CA ILE A 68 -6.32 0.01 -8.16
C ILE A 68 -6.29 -0.39 -9.63
N PHE A 69 -5.10 -0.65 -10.19
CA PHE A 69 -4.93 -0.93 -11.61
C PHE A 69 -5.83 -2.05 -12.17
N PRO A 70 -6.02 -3.21 -11.52
CA PRO A 70 -6.89 -4.27 -12.05
C PRO A 70 -8.33 -3.80 -12.29
N TYR A 71 -8.88 -3.00 -11.37
CA TYR A 71 -10.23 -2.44 -11.52
C TYR A 71 -10.30 -1.46 -12.69
N ALA A 72 -9.30 -0.58 -12.80
CA ALA A 72 -9.20 0.38 -13.90
C ALA A 72 -9.01 -0.33 -15.25
N ALA A 73 -8.26 -1.41 -15.32
CA ALA A 73 -8.06 -2.20 -16.54
C ALA A 73 -9.36 -2.82 -17.03
N VAL A 74 -10.18 -3.37 -16.15
CA VAL A 74 -11.49 -3.94 -16.52
C VAL A 74 -12.44 -2.85 -16.98
N ILE A 75 -12.66 -1.82 -16.16
CA ILE A 75 -13.61 -0.74 -16.47
C ILE A 75 -13.18 0.02 -17.72
N GLY A 76 -11.90 0.43 -17.79
CA GLY A 76 -11.37 1.20 -18.90
C GLY A 76 -11.38 0.44 -20.23
N SER A 77 -11.10 -0.86 -20.23
CA SER A 77 -11.16 -1.68 -21.44
C SER A 77 -12.61 -1.84 -21.95
N LEU A 78 -13.57 -2.03 -21.02
CA LEU A 78 -15.00 -2.07 -21.38
C LEU A 78 -15.47 -0.72 -21.95
N MET A 79 -15.07 0.38 -21.34
CA MET A 79 -15.39 1.74 -21.84
C MET A 79 -14.78 1.98 -23.22
N GLY A 80 -13.51 1.63 -23.43
CA GLY A 80 -12.84 1.81 -24.72
C GLY A 80 -13.48 0.98 -25.85
N LEU A 81 -13.79 -0.29 -25.58
CA LEU A 81 -14.50 -1.13 -26.54
C LEU A 81 -15.95 -0.66 -26.77
N GLY A 82 -16.61 -0.21 -25.70
CA GLY A 82 -17.95 0.37 -25.78
C GLY A 82 -18.00 1.62 -26.63
N GLN A 83 -17.01 2.49 -26.52
CA GLN A 83 -16.86 3.69 -27.35
C GLN A 83 -16.71 3.33 -28.86
N LEU A 84 -15.80 2.39 -29.17
CA LEU A 84 -15.61 1.89 -30.53
C LEU A 84 -16.86 1.21 -31.11
N ALA A 85 -17.66 0.58 -30.26
CA ALA A 85 -18.94 -0.01 -30.67
C ALA A 85 -20.01 1.05 -30.91
N ALA A 86 -20.10 2.09 -30.06
CA ALA A 86 -21.06 3.17 -30.15
C ALA A 86 -20.85 4.04 -31.42
N THR A 87 -19.59 4.23 -31.83
CA THR A 87 -19.23 4.95 -33.06
C THR A 87 -19.33 4.08 -34.33
N SER A 88 -19.82 2.83 -34.22
CA SER A 88 -19.87 1.85 -35.30
C SER A 88 -18.50 1.47 -35.90
N GLU A 89 -17.40 1.98 -35.38
CA GLU A 89 -16.03 1.69 -35.87
C GLU A 89 -15.70 0.20 -35.72
N LEU A 90 -16.10 -0.41 -34.60
CA LEU A 90 -15.92 -1.83 -34.37
C LEU A 90 -16.68 -2.68 -35.41
N THR A 91 -17.87 -2.23 -35.80
CA THR A 91 -18.69 -2.90 -36.85
C THR A 91 -18.03 -2.78 -38.20
N ALA A 92 -17.51 -1.61 -38.54
CA ALA A 92 -16.78 -1.37 -39.80
C ALA A 92 -15.50 -2.21 -39.89
N LEU A 93 -14.71 -2.28 -38.80
CA LEU A 93 -13.50 -3.11 -38.71
C LEU A 93 -13.83 -4.60 -38.88
N ARG A 94 -14.95 -5.06 -38.32
CA ARG A 94 -15.41 -6.45 -38.49
C ARG A 94 -15.89 -6.73 -39.93
N ALA A 95 -16.54 -5.80 -40.57
CA ALA A 95 -16.92 -5.91 -41.98
C ALA A 95 -15.69 -6.02 -42.93
N LEU A 96 -14.57 -5.38 -42.54
CA LEU A 96 -13.27 -5.50 -43.20
C LEU A 96 -12.51 -6.79 -42.88
N GLY A 97 -13.15 -7.75 -42.15
CA GLY A 97 -12.58 -9.07 -41.87
C GLY A 97 -11.81 -9.16 -40.53
N LEU A 98 -11.94 -8.19 -39.60
CA LEU A 98 -11.33 -8.31 -38.29
C LEU A 98 -12.03 -9.40 -37.48
N SER A 99 -11.33 -10.48 -37.18
CA SER A 99 -11.87 -11.57 -36.37
C SER A 99 -11.94 -11.19 -34.87
N ARG A 100 -12.89 -11.79 -34.14
CA ARG A 100 -13.04 -11.59 -32.68
C ARG A 100 -11.75 -11.91 -31.93
N ARG A 101 -11.06 -13.01 -32.32
CA ARG A 101 -9.78 -13.44 -31.71
C ARG A 101 -8.70 -12.37 -31.87
N ARG A 102 -8.64 -11.71 -33.01
CA ARG A 102 -7.66 -10.67 -33.26
C ARG A 102 -7.96 -9.40 -32.48
N LEU A 103 -9.23 -9.02 -32.38
CA LEU A 103 -9.69 -7.93 -31.52
C LEU A 103 -9.25 -8.17 -30.07
N SER A 104 -9.57 -9.34 -29.51
CA SER A 104 -9.19 -9.70 -28.14
C SER A 104 -7.67 -9.70 -27.96
N ALA A 105 -6.91 -10.17 -28.98
CA ALA A 105 -5.45 -10.15 -28.92
C ALA A 105 -4.86 -8.74 -28.89
N SER A 106 -5.45 -7.79 -29.64
CA SER A 106 -5.01 -6.38 -29.65
C SER A 106 -5.26 -5.72 -28.27
N VAL A 107 -6.42 -5.98 -27.67
CA VAL A 107 -6.75 -5.50 -26.32
C VAL A 107 -5.81 -6.15 -25.28
N ALA A 108 -5.64 -7.46 -25.36
CA ALA A 108 -4.77 -8.17 -24.42
C ALA A 108 -3.31 -7.69 -24.51
N ALA A 109 -2.79 -7.45 -25.72
CA ALA A 109 -1.45 -6.92 -25.92
C ALA A 109 -1.26 -5.55 -25.24
N ALA A 110 -2.25 -4.66 -25.38
CA ALA A 110 -2.23 -3.36 -24.71
C ALA A 110 -2.23 -3.50 -23.18
N LEU A 111 -3.09 -4.38 -22.64
CA LEU A 111 -3.18 -4.62 -21.20
C LEU A 111 -1.92 -5.31 -20.64
N VAL A 112 -1.30 -6.23 -21.38
CA VAL A 112 -0.05 -6.90 -20.96
C VAL A 112 1.07 -5.88 -20.75
N ILE A 113 1.21 -4.89 -21.62
CA ILE A 113 2.22 -3.82 -21.46
C ILE A 113 1.98 -3.05 -20.16
N LEU A 114 0.74 -2.60 -19.92
CA LEU A 114 0.40 -1.88 -18.68
C LEU A 114 0.57 -2.76 -17.44
N THR A 115 0.15 -4.02 -17.53
CA THR A 115 0.32 -4.97 -16.41
C THR A 115 1.80 -5.19 -16.09
N ALA A 116 2.66 -5.36 -17.10
CA ALA A 116 4.10 -5.49 -16.88
C ALA A 116 4.69 -4.26 -16.18
N LEU A 117 4.29 -3.04 -16.59
CA LEU A 117 4.70 -1.81 -15.91
C LEU A 117 4.23 -1.76 -14.46
N MET A 118 2.99 -2.22 -14.20
CA MET A 118 2.45 -2.25 -12.82
C MET A 118 3.12 -3.31 -11.96
N VAL A 119 3.50 -4.46 -12.52
CA VAL A 119 4.28 -5.47 -11.80
C VAL A 119 5.65 -4.91 -11.42
N VAL A 120 6.37 -4.28 -12.35
CA VAL A 120 7.65 -3.62 -12.04
C VAL A 120 7.46 -2.56 -10.96
N ASN A 121 6.43 -1.72 -11.06
CA ASN A 121 6.12 -0.74 -10.00
C ASN A 121 5.86 -1.41 -8.65
N GLY A 122 5.08 -2.50 -8.63
CA GLY A 122 4.73 -3.24 -7.41
C GLY A 122 5.91 -3.89 -6.72
N GLU A 123 6.88 -4.40 -7.50
CA GLU A 123 8.07 -5.10 -6.99
C GLU A 123 9.22 -4.16 -6.61
N THR A 124 9.28 -2.96 -7.19
CA THR A 124 10.41 -2.03 -7.00
C THR A 124 10.02 -0.74 -6.30
N LEU A 125 9.21 0.10 -6.96
CA LEU A 125 8.85 1.43 -6.46
C LEU A 125 7.93 1.38 -5.25
N ALA A 126 6.94 0.49 -5.26
CA ALA A 126 5.94 0.44 -4.19
C ALA A 126 6.55 0.06 -2.83
N PRO A 127 7.42 -0.98 -2.69
CA PRO A 127 8.05 -1.31 -1.42
C PRO A 127 8.96 -0.19 -0.90
N TRP A 128 9.80 0.37 -1.79
CA TRP A 128 10.70 1.46 -1.42
C TRP A 128 9.93 2.70 -0.96
N ALA A 129 8.93 3.11 -1.72
CA ALA A 129 8.13 4.29 -1.38
C ALA A 129 7.33 4.08 -0.09
N GLN A 130 6.80 2.87 0.14
CA GLN A 130 6.09 2.54 1.35
C GLN A 130 6.99 2.63 2.59
N LEU A 131 8.24 2.15 2.51
CA LEU A 131 9.22 2.29 3.60
C LEU A 131 9.47 3.76 3.94
N GLN A 132 9.60 4.65 2.93
CA GLN A 132 9.76 6.09 3.15
C GLN A 132 8.52 6.71 3.81
N ALA A 133 7.31 6.30 3.38
CA ALA A 133 6.06 6.76 4.00
C ALA A 133 6.00 6.38 5.48
N ASP A 134 6.33 5.13 5.80
CA ASP A 134 6.28 4.61 7.17
C ASP A 134 7.34 5.28 8.06
N GLN A 135 8.57 5.48 7.55
CA GLN A 135 9.63 6.20 8.25
C GLN A 135 9.24 7.65 8.54
N LEU A 136 8.71 8.38 7.54
CA LEU A 136 8.23 9.76 7.74
C LEU A 136 7.11 9.82 8.78
N LYS A 137 6.17 8.89 8.70
CA LYS A 137 5.04 8.82 9.64
C LYS A 137 5.51 8.52 11.06
N LEU A 138 6.44 7.58 11.22
CA LEU A 138 7.04 7.24 12.51
C LEU A 138 7.84 8.42 13.05
N ALA A 139 8.76 8.99 12.28
CA ALA A 139 9.60 10.12 12.70
C ALA A 139 8.77 11.31 13.15
N ALA A 140 7.70 11.66 12.42
CA ALA A 140 6.83 12.76 12.76
C ALA A 140 6.00 12.51 14.02
N LYS A 141 5.62 11.27 14.30
CA LYS A 141 4.85 10.90 15.49
C LYS A 141 5.72 10.64 16.72
N THR A 142 7.00 10.30 16.54
CA THR A 142 7.93 9.87 17.62
C THR A 142 8.62 11.07 18.30
N ASN A 143 8.37 12.32 17.91
CA ASN A 143 8.94 13.49 18.59
C ASN A 143 8.43 13.67 20.03
N ASN A 144 7.48 12.85 20.46
CA ASN A 144 7.14 12.59 21.86
C ASN A 144 6.61 11.14 21.92
N VAL A 145 7.51 10.21 22.25
CA VAL A 145 7.23 8.86 22.75
C VAL A 145 5.82 8.34 22.49
N ALA A 146 5.54 7.96 21.25
CA ALA A 146 4.43 7.09 20.97
C ALA A 146 5.01 5.80 20.39
N MET A 147 5.39 4.89 21.26
CA MET A 147 5.66 3.52 20.85
C MET A 147 4.47 2.95 20.10
N ALA A 148 4.81 2.25 19.06
CA ALA A 148 3.93 1.67 18.09
C ALA A 148 2.63 1.10 18.70
N ARG A 149 1.54 1.77 18.45
CA ARG A 149 0.17 1.37 18.84
C ARG A 149 -0.38 0.24 17.95
N TYR A 150 0.51 -0.47 17.24
CA TYR A 150 0.12 -1.60 16.41
C TYR A 150 0.72 -2.88 17.01
N GLN A 151 -0.13 -3.67 17.65
CA GLN A 151 0.10 -5.02 18.20
C GLN A 151 0.95 -5.13 19.47
N GLY A 152 1.10 -4.06 20.29
CA GLY A 152 1.87 -4.12 21.53
C GLY A 152 3.39 -4.09 21.32
N LEU A 153 4.11 -3.59 22.33
CA LEU A 153 5.56 -3.64 22.35
C LEU A 153 6.01 -5.07 22.66
N TRP A 154 6.76 -5.69 21.77
CA TRP A 154 7.41 -6.95 22.02
C TRP A 154 8.88 -6.71 22.35
N ALA A 155 9.28 -7.02 23.55
CA ALA A 155 10.68 -7.01 23.95
C ALA A 155 11.09 -8.44 24.34
N ARG A 156 12.33 -8.81 24.01
CA ARG A 156 12.93 -10.09 24.43
C ARG A 156 14.17 -9.81 25.27
N GLU A 157 14.18 -10.36 26.46
CA GLU A 157 15.36 -10.36 27.33
C GLU A 157 15.66 -11.80 27.76
N GLY A 158 16.69 -12.40 27.14
CA GLY A 158 17.03 -13.81 27.35
C GLY A 158 15.87 -14.75 26.95
N ASP A 159 15.31 -15.45 27.92
CA ASP A 159 14.21 -16.41 27.77
C ASP A 159 12.83 -15.80 28.10
N THR A 160 12.81 -14.52 28.39
CA THR A 160 11.59 -13.79 28.74
C THR A 160 11.13 -12.95 27.55
N PHE A 161 9.87 -13.13 27.16
CA PHE A 161 9.19 -12.30 26.17
C PHE A 161 8.20 -11.40 26.90
N LEU A 162 8.33 -10.09 26.68
CA LEU A 162 7.44 -9.06 27.19
C LEU A 162 6.56 -8.56 26.06
N ASN A 163 5.26 -8.57 26.27
CA ASN A 163 4.30 -7.89 25.40
C ASN A 163 3.55 -6.87 26.23
N ALA A 164 3.69 -5.59 25.92
CA ALA A 164 2.96 -4.51 26.56
C ALA A 164 2.00 -3.87 25.56
N VAL A 165 0.78 -3.60 26.00
CA VAL A 165 -0.24 -2.95 25.16
C VAL A 165 0.05 -1.46 25.00
N ASP A 166 0.61 -0.83 26.04
CA ASP A 166 0.98 0.58 26.05
C ASP A 166 2.25 0.80 26.87
N GLY A 167 3.08 1.76 26.52
CA GLY A 167 4.30 2.10 27.25
C GLY A 167 4.63 3.58 27.12
N GLU A 168 5.02 4.20 28.23
CA GLU A 168 5.45 5.59 28.31
C GLU A 168 6.91 5.64 28.74
N GLU A 169 7.76 6.29 27.94
CA GLU A 169 9.15 6.52 28.32
C GLU A 169 9.22 7.70 29.28
N ARG A 170 9.79 7.50 30.46
CA ARG A 170 10.12 8.54 31.41
C ARG A 170 11.60 8.54 31.73
N VAL A 171 12.16 9.72 31.84
CA VAL A 171 13.51 9.89 32.37
C VAL A 171 13.39 10.07 33.88
N ILE A 172 13.75 9.05 34.64
CA ILE A 172 13.79 9.08 36.12
C ILE A 172 15.27 8.98 36.50
N ASP A 173 15.75 9.93 37.31
CA ASP A 173 17.15 9.99 37.79
C ASP A 173 18.23 9.92 36.69
N GLY A 174 17.92 10.51 35.50
CA GLY A 174 18.84 10.52 34.37
C GLY A 174 18.92 9.20 33.59
N ARG A 175 18.11 8.21 33.93
CA ARG A 175 17.98 6.95 33.21
C ARG A 175 16.66 6.90 32.46
N ARG A 176 16.70 6.36 31.25
CA ARG A 176 15.50 6.15 30.45
C ARG A 176 14.79 4.90 30.95
N THR A 177 13.64 5.08 31.54
CA THR A 177 12.80 4.01 32.08
C THR A 177 11.52 3.97 31.29
N LEU A 178 11.13 2.77 30.86
CA LEU A 178 9.87 2.48 30.19
C LEU A 178 8.85 2.04 31.24
N GLU A 179 7.81 2.87 31.44
CA GLU A 179 6.62 2.44 32.19
C GLU A 179 5.67 1.74 31.22
N LEU A 180 5.50 0.44 31.40
CA LEU A 180 4.68 -0.42 30.55
C LEU A 180 3.34 -0.66 31.24
N ARG A 181 2.24 -0.57 30.47
CA ARG A 181 0.88 -0.84 30.95
C ARG A 181 0.32 -2.08 30.27
N ASP A 182 -0.44 -2.87 31.05
CA ASP A 182 -1.03 -4.14 30.62
C ASP A 182 0.03 -5.07 30.00
N VAL A 183 1.03 -5.42 30.81
CA VAL A 183 2.19 -6.22 30.40
C VAL A 183 1.85 -7.70 30.51
N ARG A 184 2.03 -8.40 29.40
CA ARG A 184 2.01 -9.86 29.36
C ARG A 184 3.44 -10.36 29.30
N ARG A 185 3.91 -10.96 30.40
CA ARG A 185 5.24 -11.57 30.50
C ARG A 185 5.13 -13.07 30.25
N ILE A 186 5.83 -13.58 29.25
CA ILE A 186 5.89 -15.00 28.93
C ILE A 186 7.33 -15.45 29.15
N VAL A 187 7.54 -16.31 30.15
CA VAL A 187 8.85 -16.89 30.43
C VAL A 187 8.87 -18.32 29.90
N PHE A 188 9.78 -18.59 28.96
CA PHE A 188 10.04 -19.94 28.47
C PHE A 188 11.13 -20.58 29.32
N SER A 189 10.75 -21.59 30.10
CA SER A 189 11.73 -22.44 30.78
C SER A 189 12.08 -23.61 29.87
N PHE A 190 13.34 -23.73 29.47
CA PHE A 190 13.85 -24.85 28.65
C PHE A 190 13.99 -26.18 29.47
N ALA A 191 13.66 -26.20 30.75
CA ALA A 191 13.40 -27.44 31.47
C ALA A 191 12.00 -27.97 31.08
N PRO A 192 11.74 -29.29 31.03
CA PRO A 192 10.70 -29.88 30.18
C PRO A 192 9.31 -29.26 30.35
N GLY A 193 8.93 -28.47 29.37
CA GLY A 193 7.54 -28.28 29.00
C GLY A 193 6.71 -27.25 29.77
N ARG A 194 7.27 -26.24 30.44
CA ARG A 194 6.47 -25.20 31.11
C ARG A 194 6.80 -23.79 30.62
N ALA A 195 5.82 -23.16 29.94
CA ALA A 195 5.78 -21.72 29.79
C ALA A 195 4.88 -21.16 30.90
N SER A 196 5.36 -20.19 31.66
CA SER A 196 4.54 -19.45 32.62
C SER A 196 4.16 -18.11 31.99
N GLU A 197 2.85 -17.82 31.96
CA GLU A 197 2.31 -16.53 31.53
C GLU A 197 1.91 -15.78 32.80
N GLU A 198 2.43 -14.56 32.95
CA GLU A 198 2.09 -13.64 34.03
C GLU A 198 1.56 -12.34 33.42
N ARG A 199 0.40 -11.88 33.88
CA ARG A 199 -0.17 -10.59 33.52
C ARG A 199 0.05 -9.59 34.64
N LEU A 200 0.72 -8.51 34.34
CA LEU A 200 0.99 -7.40 35.27
C LEU A 200 0.24 -6.16 34.76
N ALA A 201 -0.45 -5.47 35.65
CA ALA A 201 -1.16 -4.24 35.30
C ALA A 201 -0.18 -3.11 34.93
N GLU A 202 0.97 -3.06 35.60
CA GLU A 202 2.06 -2.12 35.32
C GLU A 202 3.39 -2.81 35.58
N ASP A 203 4.39 -2.58 34.72
CA ASP A 203 5.78 -3.03 34.92
C ASP A 203 6.75 -1.93 34.51
N ARG A 204 7.91 -1.86 35.17
CA ARG A 204 8.98 -0.93 34.86
C ARG A 204 10.16 -1.65 34.27
N TRP A 205 10.54 -1.26 33.10
CA TRP A 205 11.70 -1.83 32.41
C TRP A 205 12.79 -0.77 32.23
N GLU A 206 13.98 -1.03 32.75
CA GLU A 206 15.15 -0.20 32.52
C GLU A 206 15.80 -0.58 31.20
N SER A 207 15.80 0.34 30.23
CA SER A 207 16.49 0.12 28.97
C SER A 207 18.01 0.15 29.17
N GLN A 208 18.68 -0.93 28.81
CA GLN A 208 20.14 -1.00 28.79
C GLN A 208 20.75 -0.50 27.48
N LEU A 209 19.98 0.26 26.66
CA LEU A 209 20.43 0.84 25.39
C LEU A 209 21.00 2.24 25.58
#